data_80876feb712a548d18dd7be136e911b0
#
_entry.id   80876feb712a548d18dd7be136e911b0
#
_cell.length_a   1.000
_cell.length_b   1.000
_cell.length_c   1.000
_cell.angle_alpha   90.00
_cell.angle_beta   90.00
_cell.angle_gamma   90.00
#
_symmetry.space_group_name_H-M   'P 1'
#
loop_
_entity.id
_entity.type
_entity.pdbx_description
1 polymer ?
#
loop_
_entity_poly.entity_id
_entity_poly.type
_entity_poly.pdbx_seq_one_letter_code
_entity_poly.pdbx_strand_id
1 'polypeptide(L)'
;MIKRNLYLEEIKKYINKPIIKVITGMRRSGKSMILKLIQEELQNIGIVKENIIYMNFESLTFMDIKDFEALYKHIIEKTSDKKGKIYILLDEIQEVKGWEKAINSFLVDLDVDIYITGSNANLLSSELATYIAGRYVEIKIYPLSFQEYIDFVSENNKENPLSLDEYFTQYLNFGGLPGIHIFNYNKEEIYQYLVDVYNSILLRDVIARNNIRDIKLLERVVLYIMDNIGNIFSAKSISDFLKNQGRKLSVETIYNYLKALENAFIISKVQRYDIKGKNILETQEKYYLSDLGFRHAKLGYQSNDISGYLENIVFLELLRRKYKVNIGKQDNKEIDFVANLRDENLYLQVTYLLASPETIEREFSPLKSIKDNYPKMVLSMDNLPESNIEGIKRKRIIDFLLER
;
A
#
# COMPACT_ATOMS: atom_id res chain seq x y z
N MET A 1 -5.28 8.94 -20.43
CA MET A 1 -4.66 8.48 -19.16
C MET A 1 -5.75 7.86 -18.29
N ILE A 2 -5.55 6.66 -17.74
CA ILE A 2 -6.57 6.00 -16.92
C ILE A 2 -6.61 6.69 -15.54
N LYS A 3 -7.80 7.14 -15.16
CA LYS A 3 -7.99 7.90 -13.92
C LYS A 3 -8.07 6.98 -12.71
N ARG A 4 -7.36 7.30 -11.66
CA ARG A 4 -7.46 6.66 -10.35
C ARG A 4 -8.41 7.48 -9.46
N ASN A 5 -9.69 7.34 -9.71
CA ASN A 5 -10.74 8.20 -9.14
C ASN A 5 -10.75 8.18 -7.60
N LEU A 6 -10.47 7.04 -6.97
CA LEU A 6 -10.41 6.92 -5.51
C LEU A 6 -9.47 7.98 -4.89
N TYR A 7 -8.27 8.13 -5.44
CA TYR A 7 -7.28 9.08 -4.93
C TYR A 7 -7.55 10.51 -5.38
N LEU A 8 -8.03 10.69 -6.61
CA LEU A 8 -8.38 12.02 -7.11
C LEU A 8 -9.50 12.65 -6.27
N GLU A 9 -10.58 11.92 -5.97
CA GLU A 9 -11.67 12.41 -5.13
C GLU A 9 -11.21 12.70 -3.69
N GLU A 10 -10.27 11.95 -3.16
CA GLU A 10 -9.67 12.25 -1.87
C GLU A 10 -8.84 13.54 -1.91
N ILE A 11 -7.99 13.70 -2.92
CA ILE A 11 -7.10 14.86 -3.06
C ILE A 11 -7.90 16.14 -3.32
N LYS A 12 -8.95 16.09 -4.13
CA LYS A 12 -9.85 17.22 -4.41
C LYS A 12 -10.38 17.91 -3.15
N LYS A 13 -10.62 17.16 -2.08
CA LYS A 13 -11.08 17.71 -0.80
C LYS A 13 -10.08 18.69 -0.16
N TYR A 14 -8.82 18.60 -0.57
CA TYR A 14 -7.71 19.37 0.01
C TYR A 14 -7.13 20.42 -0.94
N ILE A 15 -7.62 20.54 -2.18
CA ILE A 15 -7.24 21.60 -3.12
C ILE A 15 -7.56 22.96 -2.48
N ASN A 16 -6.62 23.90 -2.56
CA ASN A 16 -6.71 25.25 -1.96
C ASN A 16 -6.80 25.28 -0.42
N LYS A 17 -6.57 24.17 0.27
CA LYS A 17 -6.45 24.16 1.72
C LYS A 17 -5.00 24.48 2.12
N PRO A 18 -4.75 25.26 3.21
CA PRO A 18 -3.41 25.64 3.65
C PRO A 18 -2.69 24.47 4.36
N ILE A 19 -2.66 23.33 3.71
CA ILE A 19 -2.01 22.10 4.16
C ILE A 19 -1.24 21.46 3.01
N ILE A 20 -0.14 20.81 3.30
CA ILE A 20 0.68 20.08 2.32
C ILE A 20 0.02 18.73 2.05
N LYS A 21 -0.10 18.34 0.78
CA LYS A 21 -0.56 17.02 0.36
C LYS A 21 0.66 16.13 0.13
N VAL A 22 0.86 15.19 1.04
CA VAL A 22 1.98 14.26 1.01
C VAL A 22 1.51 12.93 0.44
N ILE A 23 1.95 12.62 -0.76
CA ILE A 23 1.57 11.42 -1.51
C ILE A 23 2.66 10.38 -1.33
N THR A 24 2.39 9.36 -0.52
CA THR A 24 3.31 8.26 -0.22
C THR A 24 2.91 6.97 -0.90
N GLY A 25 3.78 5.99 -0.90
CA GLY A 25 3.50 4.65 -1.41
C GLY A 25 4.71 4.00 -2.06
N MET A 26 4.61 2.71 -2.29
CA MET A 26 5.66 1.90 -2.88
C MET A 26 6.14 2.48 -4.22
N ARG A 27 7.43 2.30 -4.54
CA ARG A 27 7.96 2.62 -5.88
C ARG A 27 7.13 1.90 -6.96
N ARG A 28 6.85 2.58 -8.06
CA ARG A 28 6.01 2.08 -9.18
C ARG A 28 4.52 1.90 -8.87
N SER A 29 4.00 2.31 -7.71
CA SER A 29 2.55 2.29 -7.41
C SER A 29 1.73 3.36 -8.16
N GLY A 30 2.38 4.29 -8.86
CA GLY A 30 1.72 5.32 -9.68
C GLY A 30 1.68 6.72 -9.07
N LYS A 31 2.49 7.05 -8.05
CA LYS A 31 2.55 8.38 -7.40
C LYS A 31 2.76 9.52 -8.39
N SER A 32 3.79 9.42 -9.26
CA SER A 32 4.08 10.44 -10.29
C SER A 32 2.92 10.63 -11.25
N MET A 33 2.17 9.54 -11.54
CA MET A 33 0.99 9.62 -12.38
C MET A 33 -0.16 10.35 -11.68
N ILE A 34 -0.32 10.15 -10.36
CA ILE A 34 -1.28 10.92 -9.55
C ILE A 34 -0.96 12.41 -9.60
N LEU A 35 0.32 12.83 -9.50
CA LEU A 35 0.68 14.25 -9.65
C LEU A 35 0.29 14.80 -11.03
N LYS A 36 0.48 14.03 -12.09
CA LYS A 36 0.04 14.44 -13.44
C LYS A 36 -1.48 14.56 -13.56
N LEU A 37 -2.22 13.63 -12.95
CA LEU A 37 -3.69 13.71 -12.89
C LEU A 37 -4.16 14.93 -12.06
N ILE A 38 -3.45 15.28 -10.98
CA ILE A 38 -3.71 16.52 -10.22
C ILE A 38 -3.45 17.74 -11.09
N GLN A 39 -2.37 17.75 -11.87
CA GLN A 39 -2.07 18.85 -12.79
C GLN A 39 -3.18 19.03 -13.83
N GLU A 40 -3.70 17.96 -14.42
CA GLU A 40 -4.84 17.99 -15.33
C GLU A 40 -6.10 18.51 -14.61
N GLU A 41 -6.36 18.05 -13.39
CA GLU A 41 -7.53 18.48 -12.61
C GLU A 41 -7.46 19.97 -12.25
N LEU A 42 -6.28 20.48 -11.85
CA LEU A 42 -6.07 21.91 -11.60
C LEU A 42 -6.35 22.76 -12.84
N GLN A 43 -5.93 22.32 -14.03
CA GLN A 43 -6.24 22.98 -15.29
C GLN A 43 -7.73 22.94 -15.60
N ASN A 44 -8.40 21.79 -15.36
CA ASN A 44 -9.85 21.64 -15.59
C ASN A 44 -10.69 22.59 -14.72
N ILE A 45 -10.23 22.94 -13.53
CA ILE A 45 -10.91 23.92 -12.65
C ILE A 45 -10.49 25.37 -12.93
N GLY A 46 -9.75 25.60 -14.04
CA GLY A 46 -9.42 26.95 -14.52
C GLY A 46 -8.09 27.53 -14.04
N ILE A 47 -7.22 26.74 -13.39
CA ILE A 47 -5.89 27.20 -13.01
C ILE A 47 -5.01 27.29 -14.27
N VAL A 48 -4.41 28.44 -14.49
CA VAL A 48 -3.51 28.67 -15.64
C VAL A 48 -2.24 27.84 -15.48
N LYS A 49 -1.76 27.28 -16.59
CA LYS A 49 -0.61 26.35 -16.61
C LYS A 49 0.65 26.96 -16.00
N GLU A 50 0.84 28.24 -16.20
CA GLU A 50 1.99 29.00 -15.70
C GLU A 50 2.05 29.02 -14.16
N ASN A 51 0.93 28.92 -13.48
CA ASN A 51 0.85 28.86 -12.02
C ASN A 51 1.00 27.45 -11.45
N ILE A 52 1.21 26.43 -12.29
CA ILE A 52 1.44 25.06 -11.89
C ILE A 52 2.92 24.73 -12.15
N ILE A 53 3.68 24.53 -11.06
CA ILE A 53 5.10 24.17 -11.12
C ILE A 53 5.23 22.67 -10.80
N TYR A 54 5.58 21.88 -11.81
CA TYR A 54 5.88 20.45 -11.64
C TYR A 54 7.38 20.19 -11.76
N MET A 55 7.94 19.51 -10.78
CA MET A 55 9.36 19.12 -10.76
C MET A 55 9.48 17.64 -10.34
N ASN A 56 10.23 16.87 -11.12
CA ASN A 56 10.56 15.48 -10.78
C ASN A 56 12.07 15.38 -10.54
N PHE A 57 12.46 15.09 -9.30
CA PHE A 57 13.87 15.07 -8.88
C PHE A 57 14.64 13.79 -9.30
N GLU A 58 13.98 12.82 -9.93
CA GLU A 58 14.67 11.74 -10.66
C GLU A 58 15.13 12.20 -12.06
N SER A 59 14.70 13.38 -12.55
CA SER A 59 15.08 13.91 -13.85
C SER A 59 16.40 14.69 -13.80
N LEU A 60 17.27 14.46 -14.76
CA LEU A 60 18.51 15.24 -14.93
C LEU A 60 18.26 16.74 -15.13
N THR A 61 17.06 17.15 -15.54
CA THR A 61 16.67 18.56 -15.66
C THR A 61 16.82 19.32 -14.34
N PHE A 62 16.71 18.62 -13.21
CA PHE A 62 16.80 19.21 -11.87
C PHE A 62 18.02 18.73 -11.08
N MET A 63 19.02 18.17 -11.76
CA MET A 63 20.22 17.59 -11.13
C MET A 63 21.04 18.56 -10.28
N ASP A 64 20.90 19.86 -10.54
CA ASP A 64 21.60 20.92 -9.80
C ASP A 64 20.88 21.31 -8.49
N ILE A 65 19.63 20.88 -8.31
CA ILE A 65 18.84 21.15 -7.11
C ILE A 65 19.04 20.00 -6.11
N LYS A 66 20.14 20.06 -5.36
CA LYS A 66 20.54 18.98 -4.42
C LYS A 66 20.14 19.23 -2.98
N ASP A 67 19.81 20.46 -2.63
CA ASP A 67 19.48 20.89 -1.28
C ASP A 67 18.36 21.93 -1.25
N PHE A 68 17.91 22.25 -0.03
CA PHE A 68 16.80 23.14 0.22
C PHE A 68 17.09 24.59 -0.26
N GLU A 69 18.33 25.05 -0.26
CA GLU A 69 18.70 26.41 -0.68
C GLU A 69 18.53 26.57 -2.19
N ALA A 70 19.04 25.61 -2.95
CA ALA A 70 18.86 25.56 -4.39
C ALA A 70 17.39 25.42 -4.79
N LEU A 71 16.61 24.57 -4.06
CA LEU A 71 15.18 24.41 -4.27
C LEU A 71 14.44 25.72 -4.01
N TYR A 72 14.72 26.37 -2.88
CA TYR A 72 14.08 27.62 -2.51
C TYR A 72 14.32 28.70 -3.55
N LYS A 73 15.59 28.96 -3.90
CA LYS A 73 15.97 29.92 -4.92
C LYS A 73 15.27 29.68 -6.25
N HIS A 74 15.28 28.43 -6.72
CA HIS A 74 14.64 28.06 -7.99
C HIS A 74 13.13 28.36 -8.02
N ILE A 75 12.41 28.02 -6.94
CA ILE A 75 10.97 28.29 -6.84
C ILE A 75 10.70 29.80 -6.76
N ILE A 76 11.44 30.56 -5.94
CA ILE A 76 11.27 32.02 -5.84
C ILE A 76 11.50 32.69 -7.21
N GLU A 77 12.54 32.33 -7.94
CA GLU A 77 12.80 32.84 -9.28
C GLU A 77 11.66 32.51 -10.26
N LYS A 78 11.12 31.29 -10.20
CA LYS A 78 9.99 30.88 -11.05
C LYS A 78 8.66 31.53 -10.70
N THR A 79 8.53 32.09 -9.50
CA THR A 79 7.26 32.67 -9.02
C THR A 79 7.23 34.20 -9.02
N SER A 80 8.39 34.87 -9.21
CA SER A 80 8.56 36.31 -9.08
C SER A 80 7.57 37.16 -9.91
N ASP A 81 7.27 36.71 -11.13
CA ASP A 81 6.42 37.43 -12.08
C ASP A 81 4.98 36.91 -12.13
N LYS A 82 4.64 35.94 -11.26
CA LYS A 82 3.32 35.29 -11.29
C LYS A 82 2.33 35.97 -10.36
N LYS A 83 1.08 36.04 -10.79
CA LYS A 83 -0.02 36.57 -9.99
C LYS A 83 -0.95 35.47 -9.50
N GLY A 84 -1.41 35.60 -8.26
CA GLY A 84 -2.33 34.67 -7.63
C GLY A 84 -1.65 33.44 -7.06
N LYS A 85 -2.44 32.45 -6.69
CA LYS A 85 -1.97 31.25 -6.01
C LYS A 85 -1.13 30.37 -6.94
N ILE A 86 -0.02 29.86 -6.43
CA ILE A 86 0.90 28.96 -7.12
C ILE A 86 0.70 27.53 -6.62
N TYR A 87 0.67 26.59 -7.53
CA TYR A 87 0.54 25.15 -7.25
C TYR A 87 1.89 24.48 -7.48
N ILE A 88 2.48 23.94 -6.42
CA ILE A 88 3.81 23.35 -6.43
C ILE A 88 3.68 21.83 -6.29
N LEU A 89 4.09 21.10 -7.33
CA LEU A 89 4.03 19.64 -7.42
C LEU A 89 5.46 19.08 -7.49
N LEU A 90 5.95 18.51 -6.40
CA LEU A 90 7.33 18.02 -6.27
C LEU A 90 7.33 16.49 -6.17
N ASP A 91 7.85 15.85 -7.20
CA ASP A 91 7.91 14.41 -7.33
C ASP A 91 9.25 13.85 -6.84
N GLU A 92 9.20 12.83 -5.95
CA GLU A 92 10.36 12.19 -5.29
C GLU A 92 11.23 13.21 -4.53
N ILE A 93 10.59 14.07 -3.70
CA ILE A 93 11.22 15.21 -3.00
C ILE A 93 12.37 14.79 -2.07
N GLN A 94 12.41 13.54 -1.61
CA GLN A 94 13.48 13.02 -0.74
C GLN A 94 14.88 13.02 -1.42
N GLU A 95 14.94 13.22 -2.71
CA GLU A 95 16.23 13.38 -3.44
C GLU A 95 16.87 14.76 -3.16
N VAL A 96 16.13 15.70 -2.59
CA VAL A 96 16.62 17.05 -2.20
C VAL A 96 16.93 17.06 -0.71
N LYS A 97 18.17 17.31 -0.33
CA LYS A 97 18.61 17.32 1.07
C LYS A 97 17.98 18.50 1.83
N GLY A 98 17.33 18.22 2.97
CA GLY A 98 16.74 19.24 3.84
C GLY A 98 15.53 19.95 3.22
N TRP A 99 14.86 19.31 2.25
CA TRP A 99 13.73 19.84 1.49
C TRP A 99 12.59 20.39 2.36
N GLU A 100 12.39 19.84 3.55
CA GLU A 100 11.36 20.25 4.52
C GLU A 100 11.50 21.71 4.94
N LYS A 101 12.74 22.26 4.96
CA LYS A 101 13.00 23.68 5.25
C LYS A 101 12.48 24.57 4.13
N ALA A 102 12.71 24.18 2.87
CA ALA A 102 12.19 24.92 1.71
C ALA A 102 10.65 24.90 1.69
N ILE A 103 10.03 23.74 1.91
CA ILE A 103 8.57 23.60 1.95
C ILE A 103 7.93 24.49 3.04
N ASN A 104 8.53 24.50 4.24
CA ASN A 104 8.05 25.36 5.31
C ASN A 104 8.17 26.86 4.95
N SER A 105 9.28 27.28 4.32
CA SER A 105 9.47 28.66 3.84
C SER A 105 8.46 29.03 2.76
N PHE A 106 8.15 28.14 1.81
CA PHE A 106 7.11 28.41 0.80
C PHE A 106 5.74 28.69 1.41
N LEU A 107 5.37 28.00 2.50
CA LEU A 107 4.11 28.25 3.19
C LEU A 107 4.06 29.61 3.91
N VAL A 108 5.23 30.18 4.23
CA VAL A 108 5.33 31.48 4.91
C VAL A 108 5.43 32.62 3.90
N ASP A 109 6.22 32.41 2.84
CA ASP A 109 6.65 33.49 1.95
C ASP A 109 5.71 33.66 0.73
N LEU A 110 4.93 32.61 0.38
CA LEU A 110 4.15 32.56 -0.87
C LEU A 110 2.69 32.16 -0.61
N ASP A 111 1.78 32.59 -1.48
CA ASP A 111 0.42 32.00 -1.54
C ASP A 111 0.49 30.73 -2.41
N VAL A 112 0.65 29.59 -1.74
CA VAL A 112 0.90 28.31 -2.42
C VAL A 112 -0.06 27.21 -2.03
N ASP A 113 -0.18 26.25 -2.93
CA ASP A 113 -0.80 24.95 -2.70
C ASP A 113 0.21 23.85 -3.07
N ILE A 114 0.63 23.03 -2.08
CA ILE A 114 1.81 22.17 -2.20
C ILE A 114 1.42 20.69 -2.20
N TYR A 115 1.96 19.97 -3.18
CA TYR A 115 1.85 18.52 -3.35
C TYR A 115 3.25 17.93 -3.46
N ILE A 116 3.56 16.95 -2.64
CA ILE A 116 4.86 16.28 -2.65
C ILE A 116 4.68 14.77 -2.72
N THR A 117 5.61 14.07 -3.37
CA THR A 117 5.63 12.60 -3.34
C THR A 117 6.91 12.06 -2.76
N GLY A 118 6.82 10.83 -2.25
CA GLY A 118 7.99 10.04 -1.88
C GLY A 118 7.69 8.54 -1.77
N SER A 119 8.72 7.75 -2.03
CA SER A 119 8.66 6.29 -2.07
C SER A 119 8.99 5.62 -0.73
N ASN A 120 9.10 6.36 0.35
CA ASN A 120 9.48 5.84 1.66
C ASN A 120 8.62 6.42 2.78
N ALA A 121 8.22 5.58 3.75
CA ALA A 121 7.46 6.00 4.91
C ALA A 121 8.23 6.97 5.83
N ASN A 122 9.57 6.93 5.80
CA ASN A 122 10.40 7.88 6.53
C ASN A 122 10.27 9.33 6.02
N LEU A 123 9.66 9.54 4.85
CA LEU A 123 9.31 10.89 4.39
C LEU A 123 8.46 11.63 5.43
N LEU A 124 7.68 10.90 6.23
CA LEU A 124 6.80 11.44 7.28
C LEU A 124 7.35 11.25 8.70
N SER A 125 8.55 10.64 8.86
CA SER A 125 9.13 10.41 10.18
C SER A 125 9.99 11.59 10.65
N SER A 126 10.12 11.73 11.97
CA SER A 126 10.98 12.59 12.80
C SER A 126 11.29 14.03 12.34
N GLU A 127 11.78 14.28 11.14
CA GLU A 127 12.15 15.64 10.68
C GLU A 127 10.96 16.42 10.13
N LEU A 128 10.10 15.77 9.34
CA LEU A 128 8.82 16.36 8.91
C LEU A 128 7.90 16.68 10.08
N ALA A 129 7.81 15.76 11.05
CA ALA A 129 7.01 15.99 12.25
C ALA A 129 7.42 17.27 12.99
N THR A 130 8.69 17.68 12.89
CA THR A 130 9.18 18.89 13.58
C THR A 130 8.90 20.16 12.79
N TYR A 131 9.14 20.18 11.47
CA TYR A 131 9.05 21.39 10.64
C TYR A 131 7.66 21.68 10.09
N ILE A 132 6.89 20.65 9.75
CA ILE A 132 5.54 20.79 9.16
C ILE A 132 4.45 20.09 9.97
N ALA A 133 4.69 19.84 11.27
CA ALA A 133 3.75 19.22 12.18
C ALA A 133 2.37 19.91 12.15
N GLY A 134 1.32 19.13 11.93
CA GLY A 134 -0.05 19.63 11.86
C GLY A 134 -0.41 20.40 10.59
N ARG A 135 0.52 20.50 9.61
CA ARG A 135 0.30 21.23 8.35
C ARG A 135 0.28 20.34 7.11
N TYR A 136 0.12 19.02 7.26
CA TYR A 136 0.04 18.11 6.13
C TYR A 136 -1.07 17.07 6.26
N VAL A 137 -1.46 16.49 5.14
CA VAL A 137 -2.29 15.29 5.05
C VAL A 137 -1.56 14.25 4.21
N GLU A 138 -1.52 13.02 4.72
CA GLU A 138 -0.96 11.89 3.97
C GLU A 138 -2.03 11.21 3.12
N ILE A 139 -1.69 10.97 1.85
CA ILE A 139 -2.48 10.18 0.91
C ILE A 139 -1.61 9.03 0.43
N LYS A 140 -1.87 7.84 0.97
CA LYS A 140 -1.09 6.64 0.68
C LYS A 140 -1.61 5.95 -0.58
N ILE A 141 -0.76 5.85 -1.61
CA ILE A 141 -1.06 5.20 -2.88
C ILE A 141 -0.65 3.74 -2.83
N TYR A 142 -1.62 2.87 -2.95
CA TYR A 142 -1.42 1.43 -3.09
C TYR A 142 -1.32 1.03 -4.57
N PRO A 143 -0.79 -0.15 -4.91
CA PRO A 143 -1.03 -0.79 -6.21
C PRO A 143 -2.52 -0.77 -6.56
N LEU A 144 -2.88 -1.01 -7.80
CA LEU A 144 -4.28 -0.96 -8.25
C LEU A 144 -5.19 -1.81 -7.35
N SER A 145 -6.37 -1.27 -7.02
CA SER A 145 -7.46 -2.09 -6.48
C SER A 145 -7.97 -3.04 -7.55
N PHE A 146 -8.79 -4.01 -7.17
CA PHE A 146 -9.37 -4.92 -8.16
C PHE A 146 -10.24 -4.18 -9.18
N GLN A 147 -11.03 -3.18 -8.76
CA GLN A 147 -11.80 -2.34 -9.68
C GLN A 147 -10.87 -1.55 -10.61
N GLU A 148 -9.82 -0.91 -10.08
CA GLU A 148 -8.85 -0.19 -10.93
C GLU A 148 -8.15 -1.14 -11.91
N TYR A 149 -7.84 -2.38 -11.48
CA TYR A 149 -7.27 -3.41 -12.35
C TYR A 149 -8.19 -3.73 -13.54
N ILE A 150 -9.49 -3.94 -13.28
CA ILE A 150 -10.49 -4.15 -14.34
C ILE A 150 -10.50 -2.95 -15.30
N ASP A 151 -10.52 -1.73 -14.78
CA ASP A 151 -10.54 -0.51 -15.60
C ASP A 151 -9.30 -0.44 -16.52
N PHE A 152 -8.11 -0.82 -16.00
CA PHE A 152 -6.86 -0.84 -16.78
C PHE A 152 -6.85 -1.94 -17.85
N VAL A 153 -7.32 -3.16 -17.52
CA VAL A 153 -7.40 -4.25 -18.50
C VAL A 153 -8.42 -3.94 -19.60
N SER A 154 -9.59 -3.45 -19.20
CA SER A 154 -10.70 -3.14 -20.15
C SER A 154 -10.33 -2.02 -21.12
N GLU A 155 -9.55 -1.03 -20.68
CA GLU A 155 -9.09 0.03 -21.59
C GLU A 155 -8.16 -0.51 -22.68
N ASN A 156 -7.34 -1.52 -22.34
CA ASN A 156 -6.40 -2.14 -23.26
C ASN A 156 -7.02 -3.27 -24.10
N ASN A 157 -8.17 -3.85 -23.68
CA ASN A 157 -8.78 -5.03 -24.30
C ASN A 157 -10.29 -4.83 -24.55
N LYS A 158 -10.64 -3.79 -25.30
CA LYS A 158 -12.04 -3.39 -25.55
C LYS A 158 -12.84 -4.41 -26.38
N GLU A 159 -12.17 -5.19 -27.22
CA GLU A 159 -12.84 -6.10 -28.16
C GLU A 159 -13.26 -7.43 -27.51
N ASN A 160 -12.55 -7.89 -26.47
CA ASN A 160 -12.81 -9.15 -25.78
C ASN A 160 -12.80 -8.95 -24.25
N PRO A 161 -13.90 -8.49 -23.65
CA PRO A 161 -13.96 -8.34 -22.20
C PRO A 161 -13.90 -9.71 -21.51
N LEU A 162 -13.07 -9.79 -20.47
CA LEU A 162 -12.97 -10.97 -19.63
C LEU A 162 -14.15 -11.04 -18.64
N SER A 163 -14.45 -12.24 -18.13
CA SER A 163 -15.34 -12.41 -16.98
C SER A 163 -14.68 -11.89 -15.70
N LEU A 164 -15.49 -11.59 -14.66
CA LEU A 164 -14.96 -11.15 -13.37
C LEU A 164 -14.00 -12.17 -12.74
N ASP A 165 -14.25 -13.47 -12.94
CA ASP A 165 -13.38 -14.54 -12.44
C ASP A 165 -12.03 -14.58 -13.17
N GLU A 166 -12.02 -14.32 -14.47
CA GLU A 166 -10.79 -14.24 -15.25
C GLU A 166 -9.97 -13.00 -14.86
N TYR A 167 -10.62 -11.83 -14.70
CA TYR A 167 -9.95 -10.64 -14.15
C TYR A 167 -9.36 -10.92 -12.77
N PHE A 168 -10.12 -11.58 -11.90
CA PHE A 168 -9.65 -11.89 -10.55
C PHE A 168 -8.48 -12.88 -10.56
N THR A 169 -8.52 -13.89 -11.43
CA THR A 169 -7.43 -14.84 -11.61
C THR A 169 -6.16 -14.14 -12.08
N GLN A 170 -6.26 -13.20 -13.02
CA GLN A 170 -5.12 -12.39 -13.46
C GLN A 170 -4.60 -11.49 -12.33
N TYR A 171 -5.49 -10.79 -11.62
CA TYR A 171 -5.14 -9.93 -10.49
C TYR A 171 -4.44 -10.70 -9.37
N LEU A 172 -4.94 -11.89 -9.04
CA LEU A 172 -4.34 -12.78 -8.06
C LEU A 172 -2.92 -13.20 -8.48
N ASN A 173 -2.69 -13.52 -9.76
CA ASN A 173 -1.41 -13.99 -10.27
C ASN A 173 -0.38 -12.88 -10.49
N PHE A 174 -0.80 -11.73 -11.02
CA PHE A 174 0.10 -10.67 -11.46
C PHE A 174 0.20 -9.50 -10.50
N GLY A 175 -0.71 -9.43 -9.52
CA GLY A 175 -0.78 -8.29 -8.61
C GLY A 175 -1.42 -7.05 -9.25
N GLY A 176 -1.23 -5.91 -8.60
CA GLY A 176 -1.85 -4.63 -8.97
C GLY A 176 -0.87 -3.54 -9.38
N LEU A 177 0.40 -3.83 -9.68
CA LEU A 177 1.33 -2.81 -10.15
C LEU A 177 0.90 -2.28 -11.53
N PRO A 178 0.69 -0.94 -11.69
CA PRO A 178 0.21 -0.38 -12.97
C PRO A 178 1.07 -0.71 -14.18
N GLY A 179 2.38 -0.90 -14.00
CA GLY A 179 3.32 -1.16 -15.07
C GLY A 179 3.18 -2.51 -15.76
N ILE A 180 2.46 -3.49 -15.16
CA ILE A 180 2.27 -4.81 -15.79
C ILE A 180 1.39 -4.74 -17.05
N HIS A 181 0.53 -3.73 -17.15
CA HIS A 181 -0.44 -3.59 -18.24
C HIS A 181 0.18 -3.22 -19.60
N ILE A 182 1.50 -2.95 -19.65
CA ILE A 182 2.21 -2.70 -20.90
C ILE A 182 2.64 -3.98 -21.65
N PHE A 183 2.54 -5.16 -21.00
CA PHE A 183 3.07 -6.44 -21.50
C PHE A 183 2.01 -7.35 -22.13
N ASN A 184 0.85 -6.83 -22.50
CA ASN A 184 -0.26 -7.58 -23.12
C ASN A 184 -0.59 -8.90 -22.40
N TYR A 185 -0.40 -8.93 -21.07
CA TYR A 185 -0.61 -10.09 -20.19
C TYR A 185 0.26 -11.33 -20.50
N ASN A 186 1.40 -11.14 -21.16
CA ASN A 186 2.42 -12.19 -21.28
C ASN A 186 3.02 -12.46 -19.88
N LYS A 187 2.82 -13.69 -19.39
CA LYS A 187 3.21 -14.10 -18.03
C LYS A 187 4.71 -13.99 -17.78
N GLU A 188 5.53 -14.38 -18.74
CA GLU A 188 6.99 -14.38 -18.60
C GLU A 188 7.54 -12.96 -18.53
N GLU A 189 7.07 -12.07 -19.41
CA GLU A 189 7.45 -10.66 -19.44
C GLU A 189 7.00 -9.93 -18.16
N ILE A 190 5.78 -10.19 -17.68
CA ILE A 190 5.28 -9.62 -16.44
C ILE A 190 6.13 -10.06 -15.24
N TYR A 191 6.43 -11.35 -15.12
CA TYR A 191 7.22 -11.86 -14.00
C TYR A 191 8.64 -11.33 -14.03
N GLN A 192 9.28 -11.24 -15.21
CA GLN A 192 10.57 -10.60 -15.33
C GLN A 192 10.53 -9.14 -14.88
N TYR A 193 9.55 -8.36 -15.36
CA TYR A 193 9.35 -6.97 -14.93
C TYR A 193 9.16 -6.85 -13.42
N LEU A 194 8.33 -7.72 -12.81
CA LEU A 194 8.09 -7.72 -11.38
C LEU A 194 9.35 -8.03 -10.56
N VAL A 195 10.19 -8.97 -11.02
CA VAL A 195 11.50 -9.26 -10.42
C VAL A 195 12.41 -8.02 -10.48
N ASP A 196 12.46 -7.34 -11.61
CA ASP A 196 13.31 -6.16 -11.79
C ASP A 196 12.84 -4.98 -10.94
N VAL A 197 11.52 -4.76 -10.85
CA VAL A 197 10.95 -3.75 -9.95
C VAL A 197 11.26 -4.08 -8.50
N TYR A 198 11.03 -5.33 -8.07
CA TYR A 198 11.35 -5.79 -6.71
C TYR A 198 12.83 -5.56 -6.37
N ASN A 199 13.74 -5.98 -7.25
CA ASN A 199 15.17 -5.79 -7.06
C ASN A 199 15.54 -4.30 -6.96
N SER A 200 14.94 -3.44 -7.79
CA SER A 200 15.14 -1.98 -7.73
C SER A 200 14.69 -1.40 -6.40
N ILE A 201 13.52 -1.81 -5.87
CA ILE A 201 13.04 -1.36 -4.56
C ILE A 201 13.98 -1.86 -3.46
N LEU A 202 14.35 -3.14 -3.49
CA LEU A 202 15.23 -3.73 -2.48
C LEU A 202 16.58 -3.02 -2.42
N LEU A 203 17.20 -2.74 -3.58
CA LEU A 203 18.51 -2.09 -3.65
C LEU A 203 18.46 -0.62 -3.23
N ARG A 204 17.52 0.15 -3.75
CA ARG A 204 17.45 1.61 -3.52
C ARG A 204 16.79 1.98 -2.20
N ASP A 205 15.62 1.41 -1.94
CA ASP A 205 14.75 1.88 -0.86
C ASP A 205 14.96 1.11 0.44
N VAL A 206 15.53 -0.11 0.39
CA VAL A 206 15.84 -0.92 1.57
C VAL A 206 17.34 -0.92 1.88
N ILE A 207 18.16 -1.45 0.99
CA ILE A 207 19.60 -1.68 1.24
C ILE A 207 20.38 -0.37 1.35
N ALA A 208 20.31 0.48 0.33
CA ALA A 208 21.10 1.71 0.29
C ALA A 208 20.71 2.69 1.41
N ARG A 209 19.39 2.83 1.69
CA ARG A 209 18.91 3.78 2.73
C ARG A 209 19.20 3.31 4.15
N ASN A 210 19.27 2.00 4.40
CA ASN A 210 19.50 1.45 5.73
C ASN A 210 20.91 0.89 5.92
N ASN A 211 21.82 1.09 4.97
CA ASN A 211 23.21 0.60 5.00
C ASN A 211 23.30 -0.90 5.30
N ILE A 212 22.41 -1.71 4.74
CA ILE A 212 22.37 -3.15 4.96
C ILE A 212 23.56 -3.81 4.24
N ARG A 213 24.39 -4.51 5.00
CA ARG A 213 25.63 -5.14 4.48
C ARG A 213 25.40 -6.56 3.98
N ASP A 214 24.58 -7.35 4.68
CA ASP A 214 24.33 -8.74 4.30
C ASP A 214 23.04 -8.84 3.46
N ILE A 215 23.19 -8.62 2.15
CA ILE A 215 22.08 -8.67 1.17
C ILE A 215 21.49 -10.07 1.08
N LYS A 216 22.35 -11.12 1.08
CA LYS A 216 21.87 -12.51 0.97
C LYS A 216 20.99 -12.92 2.14
N LEU A 217 21.30 -12.41 3.32
CA LEU A 217 20.53 -12.70 4.52
C LEU A 217 19.20 -11.94 4.53
N LEU A 218 19.20 -10.67 4.10
CA LEU A 218 17.98 -9.90 3.88
C LEU A 218 17.04 -10.61 2.87
N GLU A 219 17.56 -11.06 1.73
CA GLU A 219 16.76 -11.80 0.74
C GLU A 219 16.12 -13.05 1.34
N ARG A 220 16.83 -13.81 2.17
CA ARG A 220 16.25 -14.98 2.87
C ARG A 220 15.11 -14.58 3.83
N VAL A 221 15.27 -13.48 4.56
CA VAL A 221 14.19 -12.94 5.41
C VAL A 221 12.97 -12.59 4.56
N VAL A 222 13.16 -11.93 3.42
CA VAL A 222 12.05 -11.57 2.52
C VAL A 222 11.38 -12.82 1.96
N LEU A 223 12.14 -13.80 1.50
CA LEU A 223 11.58 -15.07 0.98
C LEU A 223 10.78 -15.80 2.08
N TYR A 224 11.28 -15.81 3.33
CA TYR A 224 10.52 -16.36 4.44
C TYR A 224 9.18 -15.66 4.64
N ILE A 225 9.16 -14.32 4.59
CA ILE A 225 7.92 -13.52 4.71
C ILE A 225 6.96 -13.86 3.55
N MET A 226 7.47 -13.91 2.32
CA MET A 226 6.68 -14.23 1.13
C MET A 226 6.05 -15.62 1.19
N ASP A 227 6.75 -16.59 1.78
CA ASP A 227 6.29 -17.97 1.94
C ASP A 227 5.33 -18.16 3.11
N ASN A 228 5.26 -17.18 4.01
CA ASN A 228 4.41 -17.20 5.22
C ASN A 228 3.33 -16.12 5.23
N ILE A 229 2.86 -15.66 4.07
CA ILE A 229 1.76 -14.70 3.97
C ILE A 229 0.50 -15.31 4.60
N GLY A 230 -0.19 -14.53 5.44
CA GLY A 230 -1.37 -14.99 6.15
C GLY A 230 -1.08 -15.82 7.41
N ASN A 231 0.17 -16.23 7.63
CA ASN A 231 0.56 -16.97 8.82
C ASN A 231 1.07 -16.04 9.93
N ILE A 232 0.80 -16.40 11.18
CA ILE A 232 1.36 -15.73 12.34
C ILE A 232 2.80 -16.18 12.54
N PHE A 233 3.72 -15.26 12.65
CA PHE A 233 5.10 -15.53 13.03
C PHE A 233 5.74 -14.37 13.82
N SER A 234 6.94 -14.57 14.31
CA SER A 234 7.73 -13.58 15.06
C SER A 234 9.12 -13.43 14.46
N ALA A 235 9.82 -12.34 14.77
CA ALA A 235 11.24 -12.20 14.43
C ALA A 235 12.09 -13.36 14.97
N LYS A 236 11.70 -13.93 16.13
CA LYS A 236 12.34 -15.13 16.68
C LYS A 236 12.13 -16.34 15.77
N SER A 237 10.92 -16.54 15.22
CA SER A 237 10.64 -17.66 14.28
C SER A 237 11.54 -17.58 13.05
N ILE A 238 11.76 -16.37 12.51
CA ILE A 238 12.69 -16.14 11.39
C ILE A 238 14.13 -16.47 11.82
N SER A 239 14.55 -16.02 13.02
CA SER A 239 15.90 -16.32 13.54
C SER A 239 16.15 -17.83 13.68
N ASP A 240 15.17 -18.56 14.22
CA ASP A 240 15.25 -20.01 14.42
C ASP A 240 15.27 -20.75 13.05
N PHE A 241 14.47 -20.31 12.10
CA PHE A 241 14.50 -20.83 10.73
C PHE A 241 15.88 -20.65 10.07
N LEU A 242 16.46 -19.45 10.14
CA LEU A 242 17.78 -19.17 9.60
C LEU A 242 18.89 -19.96 10.30
N LYS A 243 18.78 -20.13 11.62
CA LYS A 243 19.71 -20.94 12.41
C LYS A 243 19.71 -22.40 11.97
N ASN A 244 18.55 -22.97 11.66
CA ASN A 244 18.42 -24.33 11.12
C ASN A 244 19.07 -24.49 9.74
N GLN A 245 19.24 -23.39 9.01
CA GLN A 245 19.99 -23.36 7.74
C GLN A 245 21.48 -23.03 7.92
N GLY A 246 22.02 -23.11 9.14
CA GLY A 246 23.42 -22.81 9.44
C GLY A 246 23.77 -21.31 9.42
N ARG A 247 22.80 -20.43 9.49
CA ARG A 247 22.98 -18.96 9.52
C ARG A 247 22.52 -18.40 10.86
N LYS A 248 23.32 -17.54 11.46
CA LYS A 248 22.94 -16.87 12.71
C LYS A 248 22.63 -15.42 12.42
N LEU A 249 21.42 -14.99 12.81
CA LEU A 249 21.00 -13.60 12.78
C LEU A 249 20.33 -13.25 14.10
N SER A 250 20.70 -12.12 14.70
CA SER A 250 20.06 -11.66 15.90
C SER A 250 18.60 -11.24 15.63
N VAL A 251 17.75 -11.42 16.61
CA VAL A 251 16.34 -11.00 16.54
C VAL A 251 16.25 -9.48 16.27
N GLU A 252 17.15 -8.70 16.85
CA GLU A 252 17.23 -7.26 16.63
C GLU A 252 17.52 -6.91 15.15
N THR A 253 18.46 -7.62 14.52
CA THR A 253 18.76 -7.39 13.09
C THR A 253 17.56 -7.75 12.22
N ILE A 254 16.81 -8.79 12.58
CA ILE A 254 15.57 -9.14 11.87
C ILE A 254 14.53 -8.01 11.99
N TYR A 255 14.33 -7.47 13.20
CA TYR A 255 13.43 -6.31 13.38
C TYR A 255 13.86 -5.11 12.52
N ASN A 256 15.18 -4.84 12.42
CA ASN A 256 15.69 -3.77 11.56
C ASN A 256 15.39 -4.04 10.09
N TYR A 257 15.51 -5.29 9.62
CA TYR A 257 15.16 -5.67 8.26
C TYR A 257 13.65 -5.54 8.00
N LEU A 258 12.82 -6.03 8.92
CA LEU A 258 11.36 -5.89 8.84
C LEU A 258 10.96 -4.41 8.76
N LYS A 259 11.55 -3.56 9.60
CA LYS A 259 11.28 -2.13 9.60
C LYS A 259 11.71 -1.45 8.30
N ALA A 260 12.87 -1.83 7.74
CA ALA A 260 13.34 -1.32 6.46
C ALA A 260 12.39 -1.70 5.31
N LEU A 261 11.87 -2.93 5.31
CA LEU A 261 10.89 -3.42 4.34
C LEU A 261 9.53 -2.71 4.49
N GLU A 262 9.07 -2.46 5.70
CA GLU A 262 7.86 -1.65 5.98
C GLU A 262 8.02 -0.22 5.48
N ASN A 263 9.17 0.41 5.78
CA ASN A 263 9.47 1.79 5.34
C ASN A 263 9.52 1.91 3.81
N ALA A 264 9.94 0.87 3.10
CA ALA A 264 9.91 0.80 1.64
C ALA A 264 8.53 0.40 1.07
N PHE A 265 7.53 0.24 1.93
CA PHE A 265 6.18 -0.22 1.56
C PHE A 265 6.15 -1.58 0.84
N ILE A 266 7.12 -2.47 1.05
CA ILE A 266 7.11 -3.83 0.50
C ILE A 266 6.14 -4.70 1.29
N ILE A 267 6.19 -4.58 2.63
CA ILE A 267 5.34 -5.32 3.56
C ILE A 267 4.55 -4.36 4.44
N SER A 268 3.48 -4.88 5.00
CA SER A 268 2.71 -4.23 6.07
C SER A 268 2.60 -5.18 7.25
N LYS A 269 3.01 -4.71 8.42
CA LYS A 269 2.88 -5.42 9.68
C LYS A 269 1.46 -5.26 10.22
N VAL A 270 0.84 -6.35 10.65
CA VAL A 270 -0.48 -6.37 11.28
C VAL A 270 -0.38 -7.01 12.66
N GLN A 271 -0.71 -6.23 13.68
CA GLN A 271 -0.64 -6.65 15.07
C GLN A 271 -1.90 -7.43 15.47
N ARG A 272 -1.75 -8.28 16.48
CA ARG A 272 -2.89 -8.99 17.07
C ARG A 272 -3.61 -8.09 18.07
N TYR A 273 -4.92 -8.22 18.09
CA TYR A 273 -5.81 -7.51 19.00
C TYR A 273 -6.64 -8.51 19.79
N ASP A 274 -6.50 -8.51 21.12
CA ASP A 274 -7.36 -9.29 22.00
C ASP A 274 -8.72 -8.61 22.12
N ILE A 275 -9.75 -9.22 21.50
CA ILE A 275 -11.08 -8.66 21.44
C ILE A 275 -11.72 -8.57 22.82
N LYS A 276 -11.47 -9.58 23.69
CA LYS A 276 -11.98 -9.63 25.06
C LYS A 276 -11.25 -8.69 26.00
N GLY A 277 -9.93 -8.67 25.91
CA GLY A 277 -9.06 -7.79 26.72
C GLY A 277 -8.99 -6.35 26.19
N LYS A 278 -9.46 -6.09 24.98
CA LYS A 278 -9.43 -4.78 24.29
C LYS A 278 -8.03 -4.15 24.24
N ASN A 279 -7.02 -4.97 24.00
CA ASN A 279 -5.62 -4.52 23.93
C ASN A 279 -4.85 -5.14 22.77
N ILE A 280 -3.85 -4.40 22.29
CA ILE A 280 -2.92 -4.88 21.26
C ILE A 280 -1.90 -5.81 21.90
N LEU A 281 -1.63 -6.94 21.25
CA LEU A 281 -0.61 -7.91 21.69
C LEU A 281 0.71 -7.58 20.98
N GLU A 282 1.81 -7.56 21.76
CA GLU A 282 3.14 -7.13 21.29
C GLU A 282 3.88 -8.18 20.46
N THR A 283 3.41 -9.42 20.48
CA THR A 283 4.11 -10.56 19.86
C THR A 283 3.21 -11.32 18.91
N GLN A 284 3.85 -11.98 17.92
CA GLN A 284 3.15 -12.80 16.92
C GLN A 284 2.27 -11.96 15.99
N GLU A 285 2.89 -11.40 14.99
CA GLU A 285 2.22 -10.59 13.98
C GLU A 285 2.00 -11.39 12.68
N LYS A 286 1.10 -10.90 11.81
CA LYS A 286 1.08 -11.26 10.40
C LYS A 286 1.74 -10.16 9.57
N TYR A 287 2.28 -10.55 8.43
CA TYR A 287 2.83 -9.64 7.44
C TYR A 287 2.18 -9.89 6.08
N TYR A 288 1.73 -8.82 5.45
CA TYR A 288 1.13 -8.85 4.13
C TYR A 288 1.98 -8.06 3.16
N LEU A 289 2.04 -8.51 1.91
CA LEU A 289 2.75 -7.82 0.84
C LEU A 289 1.90 -6.69 0.27
N SER A 290 2.54 -5.63 -0.18
CA SER A 290 1.85 -4.57 -0.92
C SER A 290 1.45 -5.01 -2.33
N ASP A 291 2.08 -6.05 -2.88
CA ASP A 291 1.73 -6.64 -4.16
C ASP A 291 2.09 -8.14 -4.21
N LEU A 292 1.09 -8.99 -4.49
CA LEU A 292 1.29 -10.44 -4.59
C LEU A 292 2.12 -10.86 -5.81
N GLY A 293 2.15 -10.04 -6.85
CA GLY A 293 2.93 -10.30 -8.04
C GLY A 293 4.42 -10.52 -7.74
N PHE A 294 4.97 -9.82 -6.75
CA PHE A 294 6.37 -10.06 -6.32
C PHE A 294 6.59 -11.48 -5.79
N ARG A 295 5.65 -11.96 -4.96
CA ARG A 295 5.73 -13.33 -4.44
C ARG A 295 5.68 -14.36 -5.56
N HIS A 296 4.73 -14.21 -6.48
CA HIS A 296 4.56 -15.18 -7.57
C HIS A 296 5.71 -15.13 -8.56
N ALA A 297 6.29 -13.97 -8.82
CA ALA A 297 7.48 -13.82 -9.65
C ALA A 297 8.73 -14.43 -9.02
N LYS A 298 8.85 -14.46 -7.68
CA LYS A 298 10.03 -15.00 -6.97
C LYS A 298 9.89 -16.46 -6.58
N LEU A 299 8.72 -16.92 -6.18
CA LEU A 299 8.48 -18.25 -5.62
C LEU A 299 7.56 -19.13 -6.48
N GLY A 300 6.95 -18.57 -7.52
CA GLY A 300 5.90 -19.23 -8.27
C GLY A 300 4.55 -19.24 -7.54
N TYR A 301 3.49 -19.56 -8.27
CA TYR A 301 2.16 -19.74 -7.70
C TYR A 301 2.04 -21.12 -7.05
N GLN A 302 1.53 -21.16 -5.81
CA GLN A 302 1.29 -22.37 -5.05
C GLN A 302 -0.17 -22.41 -4.60
N SER A 303 -0.94 -23.35 -5.10
CA SER A 303 -2.40 -23.43 -4.83
C SER A 303 -2.72 -23.69 -3.36
N ASN A 304 -1.82 -24.32 -2.60
CA ASN A 304 -2.02 -24.62 -1.19
C ASN A 304 -2.06 -23.35 -0.30
N ASP A 305 -1.46 -22.24 -0.77
CA ASP A 305 -1.36 -20.98 -0.02
C ASP A 305 -2.48 -19.99 -0.39
N ILE A 306 -3.47 -20.42 -1.15
CA ILE A 306 -4.51 -19.52 -1.69
C ILE A 306 -5.22 -18.72 -0.63
N SER A 307 -5.48 -19.28 0.56
CA SER A 307 -6.13 -18.56 1.66
C SER A 307 -5.32 -17.35 2.09
N GLY A 308 -3.99 -17.48 2.23
CA GLY A 308 -3.11 -16.36 2.56
C GLY A 308 -3.07 -15.29 1.48
N TYR A 309 -3.19 -15.67 0.19
CA TYR A 309 -3.27 -14.69 -0.90
C TYR A 309 -4.58 -13.91 -0.87
N LEU A 310 -5.70 -14.59 -0.60
CA LEU A 310 -7.01 -13.96 -0.47
C LEU A 310 -7.06 -13.02 0.72
N GLU A 311 -6.52 -13.44 1.88
CA GLU A 311 -6.34 -12.56 3.03
C GLU A 311 -5.52 -11.31 2.65
N ASN A 312 -4.42 -11.46 1.93
CA ASN A 312 -3.59 -10.33 1.50
C ASN A 312 -4.35 -9.33 0.62
N ILE A 313 -5.16 -9.81 -0.31
CA ILE A 313 -5.99 -8.96 -1.19
C ILE A 313 -7.04 -8.22 -0.37
N VAL A 314 -7.76 -8.92 0.51
CA VAL A 314 -8.78 -8.33 1.40
C VAL A 314 -8.15 -7.30 2.35
N PHE A 315 -6.99 -7.61 2.92
CA PHE A 315 -6.23 -6.67 3.75
C PHE A 315 -5.92 -5.36 3.02
N LEU A 316 -5.39 -5.43 1.80
CA LEU A 316 -5.09 -4.24 1.02
C LEU A 316 -6.35 -3.43 0.69
N GLU A 317 -7.46 -4.10 0.43
CA GLU A 317 -8.73 -3.43 0.18
C GLU A 317 -9.25 -2.72 1.44
N LEU A 318 -9.14 -3.33 2.61
CA LEU A 318 -9.49 -2.69 3.89
C LEU A 318 -8.65 -1.43 4.14
N LEU A 319 -7.34 -1.47 3.84
CA LEU A 319 -6.47 -0.29 3.93
C LEU A 319 -6.89 0.82 2.96
N ARG A 320 -7.27 0.50 1.71
CA ARG A 320 -7.80 1.47 0.74
C ARG A 320 -9.08 2.15 1.23
N ARG A 321 -9.93 1.39 1.92
CA ARG A 321 -11.15 1.88 2.58
C ARG A 321 -10.88 2.62 3.90
N LYS A 322 -9.59 2.85 4.23
CA LYS A 322 -9.14 3.59 5.44
C LYS A 322 -9.41 2.89 6.76
N TYR A 323 -9.65 1.58 6.76
CA TYR A 323 -9.71 0.82 8.00
C TYR A 323 -8.33 0.71 8.64
N LYS A 324 -8.28 0.84 9.96
CA LYS A 324 -7.18 0.34 10.78
C LYS A 324 -7.42 -1.15 11.01
N VAL A 325 -6.48 -1.99 10.58
CA VAL A 325 -6.65 -3.45 10.56
C VAL A 325 -5.76 -4.11 11.58
N ASN A 326 -6.33 -5.03 12.35
CA ASN A 326 -5.63 -5.92 13.27
C ASN A 326 -6.09 -7.36 13.04
N ILE A 327 -5.33 -8.34 13.53
CA ILE A 327 -5.75 -9.73 13.62
C ILE A 327 -6.49 -9.93 14.93
N GLY A 328 -7.69 -10.48 14.89
CA GLY A 328 -8.46 -10.72 16.09
C GLY A 328 -7.99 -11.96 16.85
N LYS A 329 -7.94 -11.86 18.18
CA LYS A 329 -7.84 -13.00 19.08
C LYS A 329 -9.07 -13.01 19.98
N GLN A 330 -9.81 -14.10 19.95
CA GLN A 330 -10.98 -14.34 20.81
C GLN A 330 -10.77 -15.68 21.53
N ASP A 331 -10.35 -15.62 22.80
CA ASP A 331 -9.90 -16.79 23.57
C ASP A 331 -8.76 -17.55 22.83
N ASN A 332 -9.02 -18.78 22.35
CA ASN A 332 -8.07 -19.58 21.57
C ASN A 332 -8.34 -19.56 20.07
N LYS A 333 -9.29 -18.76 19.60
CA LYS A 333 -9.65 -18.64 18.19
C LYS A 333 -9.03 -17.38 17.59
N GLU A 334 -8.64 -17.48 16.33
CA GLU A 334 -8.21 -16.37 15.52
C GLU A 334 -9.38 -15.83 14.69
N ILE A 335 -9.37 -14.53 14.47
CA ILE A 335 -10.23 -13.85 13.51
C ILE A 335 -9.29 -13.12 12.56
N ASP A 336 -9.40 -13.39 11.26
CA ASP A 336 -8.44 -12.89 10.29
C ASP A 336 -8.31 -11.38 10.34
N PHE A 337 -9.44 -10.66 10.43
CA PHE A 337 -9.39 -9.20 10.55
C PHE A 337 -10.39 -8.63 11.54
N VAL A 338 -9.90 -7.73 12.37
CA VAL A 338 -10.65 -6.72 13.11
C VAL A 338 -10.34 -5.39 12.44
N ALA A 339 -11.24 -4.92 11.61
CA ALA A 339 -11.10 -3.68 10.86
C ALA A 339 -11.89 -2.56 11.56
N ASN A 340 -11.18 -1.52 12.00
CA ASN A 340 -11.77 -0.38 12.69
C ASN A 340 -11.77 0.85 11.79
N LEU A 341 -12.92 1.49 11.65
CA LEU A 341 -13.08 2.78 10.98
C LEU A 341 -13.82 3.73 11.91
N ARG A 342 -13.12 4.73 12.46
CA ARG A 342 -13.63 5.61 13.51
C ARG A 342 -14.06 4.80 14.75
N ASP A 343 -15.36 4.79 15.07
CA ASP A 343 -15.93 4.11 16.25
C ASP A 343 -16.60 2.76 15.91
N GLU A 344 -16.49 2.32 14.65
CA GLU A 344 -17.12 1.09 14.18
C GLU A 344 -16.09 0.00 13.91
N ASN A 345 -16.38 -1.21 14.36
CA ASN A 345 -15.62 -2.41 14.04
C ASN A 345 -16.33 -3.23 12.96
N LEU A 346 -15.54 -3.89 12.13
CA LEU A 346 -15.96 -4.93 11.19
C LEU A 346 -15.09 -6.15 11.43
N TYR A 347 -15.70 -7.30 11.69
CA TYR A 347 -15.00 -8.58 11.88
C TYR A 347 -15.11 -9.42 10.61
N LEU A 348 -13.96 -9.91 10.11
CA LEU A 348 -13.91 -10.67 8.87
C LEU A 348 -13.13 -11.97 9.05
N GLN A 349 -13.68 -13.04 8.46
CA GLN A 349 -12.97 -14.28 8.12
C GLN A 349 -12.84 -14.37 6.60
N VAL A 350 -11.72 -14.88 6.13
CA VAL A 350 -11.41 -15.02 4.71
C VAL A 350 -11.02 -16.47 4.41
N THR A 351 -11.76 -17.11 3.55
CA THR A 351 -11.50 -18.51 3.18
C THR A 351 -11.58 -18.70 1.67
N TYR A 352 -10.98 -19.78 1.15
CA TYR A 352 -11.11 -20.08 -0.28
C TYR A 352 -12.51 -20.55 -0.60
N LEU A 353 -12.95 -21.67 -0.03
CA LEU A 353 -14.27 -22.26 -0.25
C LEU A 353 -14.87 -22.75 1.06
N LEU A 354 -16.19 -22.63 1.19
CA LEU A 354 -17.00 -23.19 2.26
C LEU A 354 -17.53 -24.59 1.84
N ALA A 355 -16.59 -25.48 1.49
CA ALA A 355 -16.87 -26.71 0.78
C ALA A 355 -17.55 -27.80 1.64
N SER A 356 -17.51 -27.69 2.97
CA SER A 356 -18.11 -28.70 3.88
C SER A 356 -18.71 -28.03 5.12
N PRO A 357 -19.65 -28.72 5.82
CA PRO A 357 -20.18 -28.25 7.09
C PRO A 357 -19.11 -27.96 8.14
N GLU A 358 -18.04 -28.75 8.19
CA GLU A 358 -16.92 -28.57 9.10
C GLU A 358 -16.14 -27.27 8.78
N THR A 359 -15.94 -26.98 7.50
CA THR A 359 -15.31 -25.71 7.06
C THR A 359 -16.18 -24.53 7.42
N ILE A 360 -17.49 -24.62 7.18
CA ILE A 360 -18.46 -23.58 7.56
C ILE A 360 -18.39 -23.32 9.06
N GLU A 361 -18.47 -24.36 9.90
CA GLU A 361 -18.40 -24.19 11.35
C GLU A 361 -17.05 -23.59 11.79
N ARG A 362 -15.94 -24.01 11.19
CA ARG A 362 -14.61 -23.46 11.47
C ARG A 362 -14.54 -21.96 11.21
N GLU A 363 -15.07 -21.48 10.08
CA GLU A 363 -15.01 -20.07 9.70
C GLU A 363 -16.04 -19.20 10.44
N PHE A 364 -17.22 -19.73 10.75
CA PHE A 364 -18.26 -18.97 11.42
C PHE A 364 -18.14 -18.97 12.95
N SER A 365 -17.63 -20.04 13.57
CA SER A 365 -17.61 -20.17 15.02
C SER A 365 -16.75 -19.11 15.75
N PRO A 366 -15.62 -18.61 15.21
CA PRO A 366 -14.92 -17.51 15.83
C PRO A 366 -15.77 -16.24 15.91
N LEU A 367 -16.46 -15.90 14.83
CA LEU A 367 -17.32 -14.72 14.73
C LEU A 367 -18.57 -14.83 15.61
N LYS A 368 -19.19 -16.03 15.72
CA LYS A 368 -20.33 -16.30 16.63
C LYS A 368 -19.96 -16.08 18.09
N SER A 369 -18.70 -16.29 18.46
CA SER A 369 -18.23 -16.14 19.84
C SER A 369 -18.09 -14.68 20.29
N ILE A 370 -18.09 -13.72 19.36
CA ILE A 370 -18.00 -12.29 19.66
C ILE A 370 -19.37 -11.77 20.04
N LYS A 371 -19.50 -11.30 21.30
CA LYS A 371 -20.77 -10.84 21.90
C LYS A 371 -20.98 -9.33 21.78
N ASP A 372 -20.79 -8.79 20.60
CA ASP A 372 -21.11 -7.41 20.30
C ASP A 372 -21.99 -7.30 19.03
N ASN A 373 -22.50 -6.09 18.77
CA ASN A 373 -23.43 -5.85 17.67
C ASN A 373 -22.76 -5.33 16.39
N TYR A 374 -21.41 -5.31 16.35
CA TYR A 374 -20.71 -4.88 15.15
C TYR A 374 -20.87 -5.90 14.01
N PRO A 375 -20.84 -5.44 12.76
CA PRO A 375 -20.94 -6.30 11.59
C PRO A 375 -19.87 -7.40 11.59
N LYS A 376 -20.32 -8.60 11.21
CA LYS A 376 -19.50 -9.81 11.06
C LYS A 376 -19.69 -10.39 9.68
N MET A 377 -18.62 -10.78 9.02
CA MET A 377 -18.67 -11.26 7.64
C MET A 377 -17.68 -12.39 7.39
N VAL A 378 -18.12 -13.41 6.66
CA VAL A 378 -17.25 -14.43 6.06
C VAL A 378 -17.16 -14.16 4.57
N LEU A 379 -15.93 -13.99 4.09
CA LEU A 379 -15.60 -13.78 2.68
C LEU A 379 -15.06 -15.08 2.07
N SER A 380 -15.61 -15.50 0.94
CA SER A 380 -15.15 -16.70 0.24
C SER A 380 -15.19 -16.53 -1.29
N MET A 381 -14.62 -17.48 -2.01
CA MET A 381 -14.67 -17.52 -3.47
C MET A 381 -15.90 -18.30 -4.00
N ASP A 382 -16.74 -18.83 -3.11
CA ASP A 382 -17.95 -19.53 -3.53
C ASP A 382 -18.86 -18.63 -4.37
N ASN A 383 -19.27 -19.14 -5.53
CA ASN A 383 -20.21 -18.43 -6.40
C ASN A 383 -21.67 -18.69 -5.95
N LEU A 384 -21.98 -18.20 -4.77
CA LEU A 384 -23.30 -18.36 -4.14
C LEU A 384 -23.83 -16.97 -3.77
N PRO A 385 -25.18 -16.77 -3.82
CA PRO A 385 -25.78 -15.50 -3.39
C PRO A 385 -25.37 -15.11 -1.98
N GLU A 386 -25.31 -13.81 -1.71
CA GLU A 386 -25.17 -13.32 -0.34
C GLU A 386 -26.21 -13.96 0.57
N SER A 387 -25.79 -14.34 1.74
CA SER A 387 -26.67 -14.93 2.75
C SER A 387 -26.27 -14.48 4.15
N ASN A 388 -27.17 -14.67 5.09
CA ASN A 388 -26.94 -14.38 6.49
C ASN A 388 -27.14 -15.67 7.30
N ILE A 389 -26.13 -16.05 8.05
CA ILE A 389 -26.18 -17.21 8.95
C ILE A 389 -25.99 -16.69 10.38
N GLU A 390 -27.04 -16.70 11.17
CA GLU A 390 -27.02 -16.27 12.58
C GLU A 390 -26.46 -14.84 12.78
N GLY A 391 -26.83 -13.89 11.90
CA GLY A 391 -26.35 -12.51 11.96
C GLY A 391 -24.98 -12.25 11.30
N ILE A 392 -24.33 -13.29 10.80
CA ILE A 392 -23.04 -13.18 10.09
C ILE A 392 -23.31 -13.21 8.59
N LYS A 393 -22.89 -12.16 7.89
CA LYS A 393 -23.02 -12.09 6.43
C LYS A 393 -22.00 -13.02 5.76
N ARG A 394 -22.45 -13.76 4.75
CA ARG A 394 -21.58 -14.45 3.81
C ARG A 394 -21.57 -13.68 2.50
N LYS A 395 -20.37 -13.37 1.96
CA LYS A 395 -20.21 -12.63 0.74
C LYS A 395 -19.06 -13.18 -0.09
N ARG A 396 -19.19 -13.08 -1.42
CA ARG A 396 -18.12 -13.42 -2.33
C ARG A 396 -17.01 -12.36 -2.26
N ILE A 397 -15.73 -12.78 -2.26
CA ILE A 397 -14.59 -11.86 -2.22
C ILE A 397 -14.63 -10.85 -3.38
N ILE A 398 -14.92 -11.32 -4.60
CA ILE A 398 -15.02 -10.48 -5.78
C ILE A 398 -16.04 -9.37 -5.58
N ASP A 399 -17.23 -9.69 -5.07
CA ASP A 399 -18.28 -8.71 -4.83
C ASP A 399 -17.90 -7.72 -3.73
N PHE A 400 -17.23 -8.20 -2.67
CA PHE A 400 -16.67 -7.34 -1.63
C PHE A 400 -15.65 -6.35 -2.21
N LEU A 401 -14.76 -6.77 -3.10
CA LEU A 401 -13.73 -5.91 -3.69
C LEU A 401 -14.30 -4.84 -4.64
N LEU A 402 -15.49 -5.09 -5.21
CA LEU A 402 -16.17 -4.17 -6.14
C LEU A 402 -17.16 -3.22 -5.45
N GLU A 403 -17.52 -3.46 -4.19
CA GLU A 403 -18.33 -2.52 -3.39
C GLU A 403 -17.55 -1.22 -3.12
N ARG A 404 -18.27 -0.11 -3.25
CA ARG A 404 -17.76 1.24 -2.93
C ARG A 404 -18.29 1.75 -1.60
#